data_33560923ddcfc90918a548d5e1c6dbaa
#
_entry.id   33560923ddcfc90918a548d5e1c6dbaa
#
_cell.length_a   1.000
_cell.length_b   1.000
_cell.length_c   1.000
_cell.angle_alpha   90.00
_cell.angle_beta   90.00
_cell.angle_gamma   90.00
#
_symmetry.space_group_name_H-M   'P 1'
#
loop_
_entity.id
_entity.type
_entity.pdbx_description
1 polymer ?
#
loop_
_entity_poly.entity_id
_entity_poly.type
_entity_poly.pdbx_seq_one_letter_code
_entity_poly.pdbx_strand_id
1 'polypeptide(L)'
;MTSYGHFARSLRLRRLYRHSTAGLMITPLDHSISDGPVVPKGTTLDHLAGRLAAGGSDAVVVHKGSVRHISPERFAAMSLIIHLNASTSRALDPNAKYVVAGVEEALRLGADAVSVHVNLGSDDEREQIGDLGRIADACDRWNLPLLAMVYPRGPRITDPRDPEMVAHAVTIAADLGADLVKTVFLGSTAEMLDLTAACPVPVLVAGGPALDKEEDVLAYVRDALAGGAGGVAMGRNIFQAADPRRLAAKVARLVHHFPEQHFGAGPFAGGDARLDGERLTPHHLDDTHLDNPHLDNPRLDNPRLDDTRLDDLTGGPHHDGRQTVLA
;
A
#
# COMPACT_ATOMS: atom_id res chain seq x y z
N MET A 1 -3.95 28.88 7.94
CA MET A 1 -4.93 27.87 8.40
C MET A 1 -4.62 26.61 7.64
N THR A 2 -3.91 25.64 8.26
CA THR A 2 -3.79 24.28 7.71
C THR A 2 -5.18 23.66 7.71
N SER A 3 -5.73 23.36 6.53
CA SER A 3 -7.02 22.70 6.44
C SER A 3 -6.92 21.32 7.10
N TYR A 4 -7.94 20.90 7.84
CA TYR A 4 -7.98 19.56 8.45
C TYR A 4 -7.77 18.42 7.43
N GLY A 5 -8.05 18.67 6.15
CA GLY A 5 -7.82 17.75 5.05
C GLY A 5 -6.33 17.43 4.83
N HIS A 6 -5.49 18.45 4.80
CA HIS A 6 -4.04 18.26 4.68
C HIS A 6 -3.45 17.45 5.85
N PHE A 7 -3.94 17.66 7.07
CA PHE A 7 -3.47 16.91 8.23
C PHE A 7 -3.76 15.41 8.11
N ALA A 8 -4.99 15.03 7.78
CA ALA A 8 -5.37 13.63 7.71
C ALA A 8 -4.63 12.86 6.60
N ARG A 9 -4.45 13.47 5.43
CA ARG A 9 -3.65 12.89 4.33
C ARG A 9 -2.17 12.75 4.71
N SER A 10 -1.59 13.80 5.29
CA SER A 10 -0.21 13.79 5.78
C SER A 10 0.02 12.74 6.84
N LEU A 11 -0.93 12.55 7.77
CA LEU A 11 -0.84 11.51 8.80
C LEU A 11 -0.79 10.09 8.18
N ARG A 12 -1.60 9.84 7.15
CA ARG A 12 -1.60 8.56 6.43
C ARG A 12 -0.31 8.36 5.63
N LEU A 13 0.17 9.38 4.94
CA LEU A 13 1.47 9.33 4.26
C LEU A 13 2.60 9.04 5.25
N ARG A 14 2.63 9.68 6.43
CA ARG A 14 3.63 9.36 7.47
C ARG A 14 3.55 7.92 7.97
N ARG A 15 2.37 7.29 7.94
CA ARG A 15 2.24 5.86 8.26
C ARG A 15 2.85 4.98 7.18
N LEU A 16 2.73 5.36 5.90
CA LEU A 16 3.43 4.67 4.81
C LEU A 16 4.95 4.80 4.97
N TYR A 17 5.45 6.01 5.21
CA TYR A 17 6.87 6.33 5.35
C TYR A 17 7.41 6.19 6.78
N ARG A 18 6.91 5.20 7.55
CA ARG A 18 7.25 5.06 8.98
C ARG A 18 8.70 4.66 9.26
N HIS A 19 9.37 4.02 8.31
CA HIS A 19 10.74 3.53 8.47
C HIS A 19 11.78 4.43 7.78
N SER A 20 11.35 5.37 6.96
CA SER A 20 12.22 6.31 6.25
C SER A 20 11.44 7.58 5.92
N THR A 21 12.15 8.71 5.77
CA THR A 21 11.54 9.99 5.36
C THR A 21 11.37 10.09 3.84
N ALA A 22 12.11 9.32 3.07
CA ALA A 22 12.15 9.43 1.61
C ALA A 22 11.97 8.09 0.88
N GLY A 23 12.44 6.98 1.44
CA GLY A 23 12.38 5.66 0.79
C GLY A 23 11.17 4.85 1.22
N LEU A 24 10.44 4.25 0.27
CA LEU A 24 9.24 3.45 0.51
C LEU A 24 9.35 2.06 -0.13
N MET A 25 9.18 1.00 0.67
CA MET A 25 9.13 -0.38 0.19
C MET A 25 7.72 -0.95 0.31
N ILE A 26 7.05 -1.11 -0.81
CA ILE A 26 5.73 -1.76 -0.88
C ILE A 26 5.88 -3.19 -1.42
N THR A 27 5.18 -4.15 -0.81
CA THR A 27 5.08 -5.52 -1.35
C THR A 27 3.65 -5.81 -1.83
N PRO A 28 3.35 -5.63 -3.14
CA PRO A 28 2.05 -5.93 -3.71
C PRO A 28 1.73 -7.43 -3.68
N LEU A 29 0.55 -7.78 -3.16
CA LEU A 29 -0.05 -9.12 -3.12
C LEU A 29 -1.37 -9.17 -3.92
N ASP A 30 -1.68 -8.13 -4.69
CA ASP A 30 -2.87 -7.96 -5.53
C ASP A 30 -2.88 -8.86 -6.78
N HIS A 31 -1.77 -9.52 -7.07
CA HIS A 31 -1.65 -10.48 -8.19
C HIS A 31 -2.62 -11.66 -8.11
N SER A 32 -3.27 -11.86 -6.97
CA SER A 32 -4.18 -12.98 -6.77
C SER A 32 -5.37 -13.02 -7.74
N ILE A 33 -5.88 -11.86 -8.16
CA ILE A 33 -6.96 -11.81 -9.16
C ILE A 33 -6.40 -11.97 -10.57
N SER A 34 -5.27 -11.32 -10.88
CA SER A 34 -4.70 -11.36 -12.24
C SER A 34 -4.10 -12.72 -12.58
N ASP A 35 -3.30 -13.29 -11.68
CA ASP A 35 -2.43 -14.44 -12.00
C ASP A 35 -2.77 -15.70 -11.19
N GLY A 36 -3.61 -15.58 -10.15
CA GLY A 36 -3.94 -16.66 -9.23
C GLY A 36 -3.25 -16.55 -7.88
N PRO A 37 -3.30 -17.59 -7.03
CA PRO A 37 -2.84 -17.51 -5.65
C PRO A 37 -1.39 -17.05 -5.50
N VAL A 38 -1.18 -15.98 -4.72
CA VAL A 38 0.16 -15.43 -4.39
C VAL A 38 0.85 -16.17 -3.25
N VAL A 39 0.08 -16.95 -2.49
CA VAL A 39 0.56 -17.66 -1.31
C VAL A 39 1.15 -19.01 -1.72
N PRO A 40 2.40 -19.34 -1.33
CA PRO A 40 2.99 -20.66 -1.57
C PRO A 40 2.15 -21.77 -0.92
N LYS A 41 2.19 -22.98 -1.53
CA LYS A 41 1.52 -24.16 -0.96
C LYS A 41 1.98 -24.41 0.48
N GLY A 42 1.03 -24.71 1.37
CA GLY A 42 1.31 -25.04 2.77
C GLY A 42 1.47 -23.83 3.70
N THR A 43 1.20 -22.60 3.21
CA THR A 43 1.22 -21.41 4.04
C THR A 43 -0.08 -20.59 3.86
N THR A 44 -0.25 -19.52 4.61
CA THR A 44 -1.42 -18.64 4.58
C THR A 44 -1.03 -17.21 4.21
N LEU A 45 -2.00 -16.42 3.77
CA LEU A 45 -1.80 -14.99 3.49
C LEU A 45 -1.36 -14.23 4.75
N ASP A 46 -1.91 -14.59 5.93
CA ASP A 46 -1.49 -14.01 7.21
C ASP A 46 -0.02 -14.31 7.52
N HIS A 47 0.40 -15.57 7.33
CA HIS A 47 1.80 -15.94 7.55
C HIS A 47 2.74 -15.17 6.62
N LEU A 48 2.38 -15.04 5.34
CA LEU A 48 3.17 -14.26 4.38
C LEU A 48 3.22 -12.78 4.79
N ALA A 49 2.08 -12.16 5.12
CA ALA A 49 2.02 -10.78 5.59
C ALA A 49 2.88 -10.55 6.84
N GLY A 50 2.84 -11.50 7.80
CA GLY A 50 3.71 -11.46 8.99
C GLY A 50 5.20 -11.52 8.67
N ARG A 51 5.60 -12.33 7.67
CA ARG A 51 6.99 -12.38 7.21
C ARG A 51 7.44 -11.08 6.53
N LEU A 52 6.55 -10.46 5.74
CA LEU A 52 6.82 -9.18 5.09
C LEU A 52 6.94 -8.03 6.10
N ALA A 53 6.03 -7.96 7.07
CA ALA A 53 6.09 -6.99 8.17
C ALA A 53 7.40 -7.15 8.97
N ALA A 54 7.75 -8.38 9.36
CA ALA A 54 9.01 -8.68 10.05
C ALA A 54 10.26 -8.47 9.17
N GLY A 55 10.10 -8.41 7.86
CA GLY A 55 11.13 -8.05 6.88
C GLY A 55 11.25 -6.56 6.60
N GLY A 56 10.41 -5.71 7.24
CA GLY A 56 10.49 -4.26 7.08
C GLY A 56 9.78 -3.71 5.84
N SER A 57 8.85 -4.47 5.22
CA SER A 57 7.93 -3.89 4.23
C SER A 57 7.11 -2.78 4.86
N ASP A 58 7.06 -1.60 4.25
CA ASP A 58 6.27 -0.46 4.73
C ASP A 58 4.78 -0.68 4.53
N ALA A 59 4.41 -1.33 3.44
CA ALA A 59 3.03 -1.63 3.11
C ALA A 59 2.87 -2.91 2.27
N VAL A 60 1.68 -3.50 2.36
CA VAL A 60 1.22 -4.50 1.38
C VAL A 60 0.02 -3.94 0.62
N VAL A 61 -0.11 -4.36 -0.64
CA VAL A 61 -1.29 -4.09 -1.47
C VAL A 61 -2.09 -5.38 -1.59
N VAL A 62 -3.36 -5.33 -1.21
CA VAL A 62 -4.27 -6.49 -1.30
C VAL A 62 -5.64 -6.08 -1.82
N HIS A 63 -6.42 -7.03 -2.31
CA HIS A 63 -7.83 -6.79 -2.63
C HIS A 63 -8.71 -6.83 -1.38
N LYS A 64 -9.85 -6.14 -1.42
CA LYS A 64 -10.79 -5.98 -0.30
C LYS A 64 -11.17 -7.28 0.42
N GLY A 65 -11.38 -8.36 -0.33
CA GLY A 65 -11.73 -9.67 0.23
C GLY A 65 -10.59 -10.36 0.97
N SER A 66 -9.34 -10.05 0.61
CA SER A 66 -8.14 -10.66 1.19
C SER A 66 -7.84 -10.14 2.60
N VAL A 67 -8.30 -8.94 2.94
CA VAL A 67 -8.04 -8.29 4.25
C VAL A 67 -8.51 -9.16 5.41
N ARG A 68 -9.69 -9.79 5.29
CA ARG A 68 -10.27 -10.67 6.34
C ARG A 68 -9.43 -11.92 6.65
N HIS A 69 -8.42 -12.20 5.83
CA HIS A 69 -7.53 -13.36 5.98
C HIS A 69 -6.14 -12.96 6.48
N ILE A 70 -5.99 -11.71 6.95
CA ILE A 70 -4.76 -11.17 7.53
C ILE A 70 -5.10 -10.65 8.92
N SER A 71 -4.34 -11.08 9.91
CA SER A 71 -4.51 -10.62 11.29
C SER A 71 -4.21 -9.12 11.42
N PRO A 72 -5.07 -8.33 12.13
CA PRO A 72 -4.86 -6.89 12.30
C PRO A 72 -3.52 -6.53 12.91
N GLU A 73 -2.93 -7.39 13.74
CA GLU A 73 -1.63 -7.19 14.38
C GLU A 73 -0.49 -7.05 13.37
N ARG A 74 -0.64 -7.59 12.13
CA ARG A 74 0.35 -7.43 11.07
C ARG A 74 0.49 -5.97 10.64
N PHE A 75 -0.57 -5.19 10.81
CA PHE A 75 -0.63 -3.77 10.44
C PHE A 75 -0.16 -2.82 11.56
N ALA A 76 0.31 -3.32 12.69
CA ALA A 76 0.99 -2.52 13.70
C ALA A 76 2.33 -1.93 13.18
N ALA A 77 3.06 -2.71 12.37
CA ALA A 77 4.37 -2.32 11.80
C ALA A 77 4.35 -2.13 10.28
N MET A 78 3.23 -2.30 9.62
CA MET A 78 3.08 -2.26 8.16
C MET A 78 1.75 -1.60 7.81
N SER A 79 1.68 -0.85 6.72
CA SER A 79 0.46 -0.19 6.26
C SER A 79 -0.35 -1.06 5.31
N LEU A 80 -1.66 -0.82 5.28
CA LEU A 80 -2.61 -1.49 4.42
C LEU A 80 -2.98 -0.61 3.22
N ILE A 81 -2.73 -1.10 2.00
CA ILE A 81 -3.20 -0.49 0.75
C ILE A 81 -4.23 -1.42 0.11
N ILE A 82 -5.43 -0.90 -0.17
CA ILE A 82 -6.46 -1.65 -0.89
C ILE A 82 -6.39 -1.35 -2.38
N HIS A 83 -6.27 -2.41 -3.20
CA HIS A 83 -6.30 -2.29 -4.66
C HIS A 83 -7.74 -2.24 -5.16
N LEU A 84 -8.08 -1.21 -5.96
CA LEU A 84 -9.47 -0.88 -6.28
C LEU A 84 -9.96 -1.46 -7.60
N ASN A 85 -9.07 -1.83 -8.52
CA ASN A 85 -9.47 -2.39 -9.81
C ASN A 85 -8.77 -3.72 -10.13
N ALA A 86 -9.26 -4.42 -11.13
CA ALA A 86 -8.77 -5.74 -11.46
C ALA A 86 -8.97 -6.06 -12.95
N SER A 87 -8.27 -7.05 -13.44
CA SER A 87 -8.56 -7.88 -14.58
C SER A 87 -7.83 -9.21 -14.42
N THR A 88 -8.19 -10.22 -15.19
CA THR A 88 -7.50 -11.50 -15.14
C THR A 88 -6.65 -11.72 -16.38
N SER A 89 -5.57 -12.48 -16.25
CA SER A 89 -4.75 -12.92 -17.41
C SER A 89 -5.52 -13.82 -18.40
N ARG A 90 -6.74 -14.22 -18.03
CA ARG A 90 -7.63 -15.05 -18.87
C ARG A 90 -8.72 -14.23 -19.56
N ALA A 91 -8.80 -12.92 -19.32
CA ALA A 91 -9.73 -12.04 -20.01
C ALA A 91 -9.35 -11.92 -21.49
N LEU A 92 -10.31 -11.57 -22.35
CA LEU A 92 -10.06 -11.27 -23.77
C LEU A 92 -9.05 -10.14 -23.92
N ASP A 93 -9.19 -9.09 -23.10
CA ASP A 93 -8.18 -8.05 -22.92
C ASP A 93 -7.73 -8.02 -21.46
N PRO A 94 -6.58 -8.62 -21.12
CA PRO A 94 -6.04 -8.57 -19.76
C PRO A 94 -5.54 -7.18 -19.36
N ASN A 95 -5.41 -6.22 -20.30
CA ASN A 95 -5.03 -4.84 -20.04
C ASN A 95 -6.23 -3.96 -19.65
N ALA A 96 -7.45 -4.37 -19.98
CA ALA A 96 -8.68 -3.70 -19.57
C ALA A 96 -8.90 -3.88 -18.05
N LYS A 97 -8.66 -2.81 -17.28
CA LYS A 97 -8.87 -2.80 -15.83
C LYS A 97 -10.23 -2.19 -15.53
N TYR A 98 -10.98 -2.80 -14.60
CA TYR A 98 -12.27 -2.31 -14.16
C TYR A 98 -12.35 -2.24 -12.63
N VAL A 99 -13.09 -1.25 -12.11
CA VAL A 99 -13.20 -1.00 -10.67
C VAL A 99 -14.01 -2.12 -10.00
N VAL A 100 -13.48 -2.65 -8.91
CA VAL A 100 -14.06 -3.73 -8.10
C VAL A 100 -14.24 -3.36 -6.62
N ALA A 101 -13.74 -2.19 -6.20
CA ALA A 101 -13.87 -1.65 -4.85
C ALA A 101 -13.90 -0.13 -4.87
N GLY A 102 -14.55 0.49 -3.89
CA GLY A 102 -14.60 1.95 -3.72
C GLY A 102 -13.66 2.44 -2.61
N VAL A 103 -13.39 3.76 -2.62
CA VAL A 103 -12.55 4.43 -1.62
C VAL A 103 -13.19 4.35 -0.23
N GLU A 104 -14.51 4.55 -0.13
CA GLU A 104 -15.26 4.45 1.14
C GLU A 104 -15.23 3.04 1.71
N GLU A 105 -15.29 2.02 0.85
CA GLU A 105 -15.16 0.63 1.28
C GLU A 105 -13.75 0.36 1.82
N ALA A 106 -12.72 0.86 1.14
CA ALA A 106 -11.34 0.74 1.59
C ALA A 106 -11.12 1.40 2.96
N LEU A 107 -11.70 2.58 3.18
CA LEU A 107 -11.67 3.27 4.48
C LEU A 107 -12.30 2.45 5.59
N ARG A 108 -13.49 1.86 5.34
CA ARG A 108 -14.16 0.99 6.33
C ARG A 108 -13.34 -0.26 6.66
N LEU A 109 -12.50 -0.72 5.74
CA LEU A 109 -11.57 -1.83 5.95
C LEU A 109 -10.28 -1.41 6.67
N GLY A 110 -10.10 -0.13 6.99
CA GLY A 110 -8.94 0.38 7.70
C GLY A 110 -7.73 0.69 6.82
N ALA A 111 -7.94 0.94 5.52
CA ALA A 111 -6.85 1.26 4.60
C ALA A 111 -6.13 2.56 4.99
N ASP A 112 -4.79 2.53 4.93
CA ASP A 112 -3.93 3.72 5.01
C ASP A 112 -3.82 4.44 3.67
N ALA A 113 -3.98 3.70 2.56
CA ALA A 113 -4.01 4.20 1.19
C ALA A 113 -4.81 3.27 0.27
N VAL A 114 -5.08 3.72 -0.94
CA VAL A 114 -5.63 2.89 -2.02
C VAL A 114 -4.69 2.87 -3.22
N SER A 115 -4.88 1.88 -4.09
CA SER A 115 -4.16 1.84 -5.36
C SER A 115 -5.09 1.51 -6.52
N VAL A 116 -4.76 2.05 -7.69
CA VAL A 116 -5.44 1.79 -8.96
C VAL A 116 -4.42 1.53 -10.06
N HIS A 117 -4.73 0.66 -10.99
CA HIS A 117 -3.88 0.31 -12.12
C HIS A 117 -4.47 0.87 -13.42
N VAL A 118 -3.66 1.56 -14.20
CA VAL A 118 -4.01 2.09 -15.52
C VAL A 118 -2.99 1.62 -16.55
N ASN A 119 -3.46 1.07 -17.67
CA ASN A 119 -2.64 0.67 -18.80
C ASN A 119 -2.87 1.63 -19.97
N LEU A 120 -1.87 2.48 -20.25
CA LEU A 120 -1.88 3.35 -21.43
C LEU A 120 -1.61 2.52 -22.68
N GLY A 121 -2.41 2.74 -23.73
CA GLY A 121 -2.38 1.95 -24.95
C GLY A 121 -3.30 0.73 -24.93
N SER A 122 -4.00 0.45 -23.82
CA SER A 122 -5.14 -0.49 -23.75
C SER A 122 -6.30 0.01 -24.64
N ASP A 123 -7.12 -0.90 -25.15
CA ASP A 123 -8.33 -0.51 -25.87
C ASP A 123 -9.36 0.18 -24.98
N ASP A 124 -9.32 -0.07 -23.65
CA ASP A 124 -10.14 0.57 -22.61
C ASP A 124 -9.43 1.74 -21.89
N GLU A 125 -8.38 2.32 -22.48
CA GLU A 125 -7.60 3.42 -21.87
C GLU A 125 -8.46 4.56 -21.37
N ARG A 126 -9.45 4.99 -22.19
CA ARG A 126 -10.38 6.07 -21.85
C ARG A 126 -11.11 5.81 -20.52
N GLU A 127 -11.60 4.58 -20.36
CA GLU A 127 -12.34 4.19 -19.15
C GLU A 127 -11.41 4.13 -17.94
N GLN A 128 -10.22 3.57 -18.11
CA GLN A 128 -9.22 3.46 -17.04
C GLN A 128 -8.73 4.83 -16.55
N ILE A 129 -8.50 5.80 -17.45
CA ILE A 129 -8.16 7.18 -17.10
C ILE A 129 -9.34 7.86 -16.38
N GLY A 130 -10.57 7.64 -16.87
CA GLY A 130 -11.78 8.13 -16.22
C GLY A 130 -11.97 7.56 -14.80
N ASP A 131 -11.66 6.28 -14.61
CA ASP A 131 -11.67 5.62 -13.30
C ASP A 131 -10.63 6.22 -12.37
N LEU A 132 -9.40 6.46 -12.85
CA LEU A 132 -8.34 7.11 -12.08
C LEU A 132 -8.81 8.49 -11.58
N GLY A 133 -9.39 9.32 -12.45
CA GLY A 133 -9.91 10.64 -12.09
C GLY A 133 -11.00 10.56 -11.01
N ARG A 134 -11.99 9.69 -11.18
CA ARG A 134 -13.08 9.48 -10.20
C ARG A 134 -12.54 8.99 -8.84
N ILE A 135 -11.56 8.10 -8.86
CA ILE A 135 -10.92 7.60 -7.64
C ILE A 135 -10.10 8.70 -6.97
N ALA A 136 -9.35 9.51 -7.74
CA ALA A 136 -8.59 10.64 -7.20
C ALA A 136 -9.49 11.66 -6.50
N ASP A 137 -10.63 12.02 -7.11
CA ASP A 137 -11.65 12.91 -6.49
C ASP A 137 -12.18 12.32 -5.17
N ALA A 138 -12.44 11.02 -5.13
CA ALA A 138 -12.89 10.37 -3.90
C ALA A 138 -11.77 10.33 -2.85
N CYS A 139 -10.53 10.08 -3.25
CA CYS A 139 -9.36 10.12 -2.38
C CYS A 139 -9.12 11.51 -1.79
N ASP A 140 -9.29 12.56 -2.57
CA ASP A 140 -9.20 13.94 -2.09
C ASP A 140 -10.29 14.23 -1.05
N ARG A 141 -11.54 13.90 -1.36
CA ARG A 141 -12.69 14.06 -0.44
C ARG A 141 -12.48 13.37 0.90
N TRP A 142 -11.88 12.20 0.90
CA TRP A 142 -11.68 11.37 2.09
C TRP A 142 -10.27 11.48 2.69
N ASN A 143 -9.39 12.29 2.11
CA ASN A 143 -8.01 12.46 2.54
C ASN A 143 -7.24 11.12 2.62
N LEU A 144 -7.49 10.25 1.66
CA LEU A 144 -6.85 8.94 1.55
C LEU A 144 -5.76 9.00 0.46
N PRO A 145 -4.49 8.68 0.74
CA PRO A 145 -3.45 8.67 -0.26
C PRO A 145 -3.75 7.70 -1.41
N LEU A 146 -3.42 8.11 -2.63
CA LEU A 146 -3.60 7.34 -3.86
C LEU A 146 -2.26 6.94 -4.47
N LEU A 147 -2.04 5.64 -4.61
CA LEU A 147 -0.96 5.05 -5.40
C LEU A 147 -1.49 4.70 -6.79
N ALA A 148 -1.12 5.45 -7.82
CA ALA A 148 -1.43 5.13 -9.20
C ALA A 148 -0.35 4.21 -9.80
N MET A 149 -0.74 3.01 -10.23
CA MET A 149 0.12 2.07 -10.94
C MET A 149 -0.10 2.24 -12.42
N VAL A 150 0.82 2.90 -13.13
CA VAL A 150 0.65 3.29 -14.52
C VAL A 150 1.71 2.67 -15.41
N TYR A 151 1.26 2.09 -16.52
CA TYR A 151 2.15 1.37 -17.42
C TYR A 151 1.77 1.58 -18.89
N PRO A 152 2.74 1.81 -19.80
CA PRO A 152 2.51 1.61 -21.23
C PRO A 152 2.26 0.11 -21.50
N ARG A 153 0.98 -0.26 -21.70
CA ARG A 153 0.57 -1.65 -22.01
C ARG A 153 -0.69 -1.65 -22.83
N GLY A 154 -0.66 -2.35 -23.95
CA GLY A 154 -1.81 -2.51 -24.81
C GLY A 154 -1.38 -2.91 -26.22
N PRO A 155 -2.31 -3.16 -27.13
CA PRO A 155 -2.01 -3.67 -28.46
C PRO A 155 -1.19 -2.71 -29.34
N ARG A 156 -1.14 -1.43 -28.97
CA ARG A 156 -0.39 -0.40 -29.70
C ARG A 156 0.98 -0.09 -29.09
N ILE A 157 1.33 -0.74 -27.98
CA ILE A 157 2.60 -0.51 -27.27
C ILE A 157 3.63 -1.51 -27.79
N THR A 158 4.65 -1.01 -28.46
CA THR A 158 5.77 -1.80 -28.97
C THR A 158 6.88 -1.98 -27.95
N ASP A 159 7.17 -0.92 -27.18
CA ASP A 159 8.13 -0.96 -26.06
C ASP A 159 7.49 -0.39 -24.78
N PRO A 160 7.21 -1.25 -23.78
CA PRO A 160 6.65 -0.80 -22.51
C PRO A 160 7.64 -0.01 -21.64
N ARG A 161 8.88 0.12 -22.06
CA ARG A 161 9.94 0.90 -21.38
C ARG A 161 10.35 2.15 -22.14
N ASP A 162 9.66 2.50 -23.22
CA ASP A 162 9.89 3.74 -23.94
C ASP A 162 9.82 4.92 -22.95
N PRO A 163 10.92 5.72 -22.79
CA PRO A 163 11.00 6.78 -21.78
C PRO A 163 9.93 7.86 -21.97
N GLU A 164 9.59 8.22 -23.21
CA GLU A 164 8.57 9.25 -23.49
C GLU A 164 7.17 8.75 -23.09
N MET A 165 6.86 7.50 -23.38
CA MET A 165 5.58 6.91 -23.01
C MET A 165 5.44 6.71 -21.49
N VAL A 166 6.51 6.29 -20.83
CA VAL A 166 6.53 6.15 -19.36
C VAL A 166 6.40 7.52 -18.70
N ALA A 167 7.12 8.54 -19.19
CA ALA A 167 7.01 9.92 -18.70
C ALA A 167 5.57 10.44 -18.87
N HIS A 168 4.94 10.20 -20.02
CA HIS A 168 3.54 10.58 -20.25
C HIS A 168 2.60 9.87 -19.26
N ALA A 169 2.77 8.55 -19.05
CA ALA A 169 1.98 7.79 -18.09
C ALA A 169 2.08 8.35 -16.66
N VAL A 170 3.29 8.65 -16.23
CA VAL A 170 3.57 9.22 -14.90
C VAL A 170 2.96 10.62 -14.77
N THR A 171 3.06 11.46 -15.81
CA THR A 171 2.45 12.80 -15.84
C THR A 171 0.94 12.73 -15.70
N ILE A 172 0.26 11.85 -16.46
CA ILE A 172 -1.19 11.66 -16.33
C ILE A 172 -1.58 11.31 -14.88
N ALA A 173 -0.84 10.42 -14.25
CA ALA A 173 -1.14 10.03 -12.87
C ALA A 173 -0.96 11.21 -11.88
N ALA A 174 0.11 11.99 -12.02
CA ALA A 174 0.36 13.15 -11.19
C ALA A 174 -0.68 14.25 -11.40
N ASP A 175 -1.00 14.59 -12.64
CA ASP A 175 -1.98 15.62 -13.01
C ASP A 175 -3.40 15.27 -12.56
N LEU A 176 -3.74 13.98 -12.48
CA LEU A 176 -5.02 13.50 -11.96
C LEU A 176 -5.07 13.36 -10.45
N GLY A 177 -3.98 13.69 -9.73
CA GLY A 177 -3.98 13.79 -8.26
C GLY A 177 -3.49 12.56 -7.51
N ALA A 178 -2.66 11.72 -8.13
CA ALA A 178 -1.96 10.67 -7.39
C ALA A 178 -0.94 11.26 -6.40
N ASP A 179 -0.84 10.68 -5.21
CA ASP A 179 0.21 11.02 -4.22
C ASP A 179 1.50 10.27 -4.48
N LEU A 180 1.39 9.10 -5.07
CA LEU A 180 2.48 8.17 -5.39
C LEU A 180 2.22 7.56 -6.76
N VAL A 181 3.25 7.40 -7.53
CA VAL A 181 3.17 6.71 -8.82
C VAL A 181 4.04 5.46 -8.79
N LYS A 182 3.53 4.36 -9.35
CA LYS A 182 4.30 3.15 -9.59
C LYS A 182 4.36 2.88 -11.09
N THR A 183 5.58 2.71 -11.62
CA THR A 183 5.79 2.40 -13.04
C THR A 183 6.95 1.41 -13.25
N VAL A 184 7.32 1.13 -14.49
CA VAL A 184 8.45 0.27 -14.84
C VAL A 184 9.78 0.96 -14.55
N PHE A 185 10.85 0.17 -14.39
CA PHE A 185 12.22 0.65 -14.49
C PHE A 185 12.59 0.77 -15.97
N LEU A 186 13.12 1.93 -16.38
CA LEU A 186 13.41 2.22 -17.80
C LEU A 186 14.56 1.41 -18.37
N GLY A 187 15.40 0.83 -17.51
CA GLY A 187 16.54 0.02 -17.92
C GLY A 187 17.87 0.69 -17.68
N SER A 188 17.91 2.03 -17.56
CA SER A 188 19.10 2.77 -17.19
C SER A 188 18.81 3.73 -16.02
N THR A 189 19.84 3.95 -15.19
CA THR A 189 19.81 4.91 -14.08
C THR A 189 19.64 6.34 -14.59
N ALA A 190 20.23 6.70 -15.73
CA ALA A 190 20.17 8.04 -16.30
C ALA A 190 18.75 8.39 -16.77
N GLU A 191 18.11 7.52 -17.56
CA GLU A 191 16.71 7.73 -18.01
C GLU A 191 15.75 7.76 -16.83
N MET A 192 16.00 6.92 -15.81
CA MET A 192 15.18 6.92 -14.59
C MET A 192 15.34 8.22 -13.80
N LEU A 193 16.55 8.79 -13.76
CA LEU A 193 16.82 10.06 -13.10
C LEU A 193 16.08 11.22 -13.81
N ASP A 194 16.11 11.25 -15.12
CA ASP A 194 15.35 12.25 -15.91
C ASP A 194 13.85 12.16 -15.63
N LEU A 195 13.30 10.94 -15.60
CA LEU A 195 11.90 10.69 -15.28
C LEU A 195 11.53 11.18 -13.87
N THR A 196 12.32 10.80 -12.88
CA THR A 196 12.01 11.12 -11.45
C THR A 196 12.20 12.59 -11.15
N ALA A 197 13.16 13.26 -11.78
CA ALA A 197 13.38 14.70 -11.65
C ALA A 197 12.24 15.53 -12.26
N ALA A 198 11.58 15.01 -13.31
CA ALA A 198 10.46 15.68 -13.96
C ALA A 198 9.12 15.43 -13.24
N CYS A 199 9.01 14.40 -12.42
CA CYS A 199 7.76 14.02 -11.76
C CYS A 199 7.58 14.76 -10.43
N PRO A 200 6.44 15.46 -10.20
CA PRO A 200 6.21 16.21 -8.97
C PRO A 200 5.85 15.34 -7.75
N VAL A 201 5.64 14.05 -7.94
CA VAL A 201 5.31 13.09 -6.87
C VAL A 201 6.30 11.91 -6.87
N PRO A 202 6.48 11.21 -5.73
CA PRO A 202 7.41 10.08 -5.66
C PRO A 202 7.06 8.98 -6.66
N VAL A 203 8.07 8.55 -7.43
CA VAL A 203 7.95 7.43 -8.37
C VAL A 203 8.52 6.17 -7.74
N LEU A 204 7.71 5.15 -7.59
CA LEU A 204 8.11 3.82 -7.12
C LEU A 204 8.34 2.90 -8.32
N VAL A 205 9.43 2.17 -8.30
CA VAL A 205 9.75 1.24 -9.38
C VAL A 205 9.11 -0.13 -9.12
N ALA A 206 8.42 -0.66 -10.14
CA ALA A 206 7.86 -2.01 -10.12
C ALA A 206 8.98 -3.05 -10.15
N GLY A 207 8.76 -4.21 -9.53
CA GLY A 207 9.78 -5.28 -9.44
C GLY A 207 10.17 -5.97 -10.75
N GLY A 208 9.49 -5.66 -11.84
CA GLY A 208 9.78 -6.28 -13.14
C GLY A 208 9.47 -7.79 -13.20
N PRO A 209 10.10 -8.51 -14.14
CA PRO A 209 10.05 -9.97 -14.22
C PRO A 209 10.68 -10.63 -12.98
N ALA A 210 10.36 -11.90 -12.75
CA ALA A 210 11.05 -12.68 -11.72
C ALA A 210 12.54 -12.81 -12.07
N LEU A 211 13.38 -12.58 -11.07
CA LEU A 211 14.83 -12.74 -11.14
C LEU A 211 15.24 -13.98 -10.35
N ASP A 212 16.14 -14.78 -10.90
CA ASP A 212 16.53 -16.06 -10.28
C ASP A 212 17.48 -15.89 -9.08
N LYS A 213 18.24 -14.81 -9.06
CA LYS A 213 19.26 -14.57 -8.03
C LYS A 213 18.91 -13.37 -7.16
N GLU A 214 19.14 -13.52 -5.87
CA GLU A 214 18.94 -12.46 -4.89
C GLU A 214 19.83 -11.24 -5.18
N GLU A 215 21.07 -11.48 -5.63
CA GLU A 215 22.02 -10.41 -5.99
C GLU A 215 21.50 -9.53 -7.11
N ASP A 216 20.82 -10.12 -8.10
CA ASP A 216 20.23 -9.39 -9.23
C ASP A 216 19.04 -8.55 -8.76
N VAL A 217 18.22 -9.05 -7.83
CA VAL A 217 17.14 -8.26 -7.20
C VAL A 217 17.72 -7.06 -6.46
N LEU A 218 18.78 -7.24 -5.69
CA LEU A 218 19.41 -6.16 -4.93
C LEU A 218 20.13 -5.15 -5.84
N ALA A 219 20.74 -5.59 -6.94
CA ALA A 219 21.32 -4.71 -7.96
C ALA A 219 20.23 -3.85 -8.62
N TYR A 220 19.15 -4.49 -9.06
CA TYR A 220 17.99 -3.80 -9.63
C TYR A 220 17.42 -2.70 -8.70
N VAL A 221 17.30 -2.99 -7.40
CA VAL A 221 16.85 -2.02 -6.41
C VAL A 221 17.82 -0.85 -6.29
N ARG A 222 19.15 -1.11 -6.24
CA ARG A 222 20.17 -0.04 -6.17
C ARG A 222 20.11 0.86 -7.41
N ASP A 223 19.99 0.28 -8.59
CA ASP A 223 19.93 1.03 -9.85
C ASP A 223 18.68 1.91 -9.91
N ALA A 224 17.53 1.40 -9.46
CA ALA A 224 16.30 2.16 -9.36
C ALA A 224 16.43 3.34 -8.40
N LEU A 225 16.99 3.13 -7.20
CA LEU A 225 17.19 4.18 -6.20
C LEU A 225 18.25 5.20 -6.67
N ALA A 226 19.33 4.76 -7.31
CA ALA A 226 20.32 5.66 -7.90
C ALA A 226 19.73 6.51 -9.03
N GLY A 227 18.69 6.03 -9.70
CA GLY A 227 17.88 6.76 -10.66
C GLY A 227 16.80 7.68 -10.04
N GLY A 228 16.90 8.00 -8.75
CA GLY A 228 15.98 8.92 -8.08
C GLY A 228 14.63 8.36 -7.70
N ALA A 229 14.40 7.04 -7.86
CA ALA A 229 13.14 6.43 -7.43
C ALA A 229 12.91 6.64 -5.93
N GLY A 230 11.71 7.06 -5.53
CA GLY A 230 11.25 7.21 -4.15
C GLY A 230 11.05 5.87 -3.43
N GLY A 231 11.48 4.77 -4.04
CA GLY A 231 11.41 3.42 -3.50
C GLY A 231 11.00 2.38 -4.51
N VAL A 232 10.55 1.23 -4.02
CA VAL A 232 10.15 0.10 -4.85
C VAL A 232 8.80 -0.49 -4.45
N ALA A 233 8.07 -0.99 -5.43
CA ALA A 233 6.83 -1.73 -5.21
C ALA A 233 6.94 -3.12 -5.88
N MET A 234 7.59 -4.07 -5.17
CA MET A 234 8.00 -5.38 -5.68
C MET A 234 7.18 -6.50 -5.06
N GLY A 235 6.42 -7.24 -5.89
CA GLY A 235 5.62 -8.41 -5.45
C GLY A 235 6.38 -9.72 -5.63
N ARG A 236 6.32 -10.28 -6.83
CA ARG A 236 6.80 -11.64 -7.17
C ARG A 236 8.23 -11.91 -6.72
N ASN A 237 9.16 -11.01 -6.98
CA ASN A 237 10.56 -11.15 -6.56
C ASN A 237 10.74 -11.31 -5.04
N ILE A 238 9.79 -10.79 -4.24
CA ILE A 238 9.82 -10.88 -2.77
C ILE A 238 9.04 -12.11 -2.30
N PHE A 239 7.72 -12.18 -2.62
CA PHE A 239 6.88 -13.22 -2.03
C PHE A 239 7.10 -14.63 -2.60
N GLN A 240 7.73 -14.76 -3.78
CA GLN A 240 8.13 -16.04 -4.36
C GLN A 240 9.56 -16.46 -3.98
N ALA A 241 10.33 -15.62 -3.29
CA ALA A 241 11.66 -15.98 -2.82
C ALA A 241 11.61 -17.17 -1.85
N ALA A 242 12.67 -17.94 -1.79
CA ALA A 242 12.82 -19.06 -0.85
C ALA A 242 12.65 -18.62 0.61
N ASP A 243 13.12 -17.42 0.94
CA ASP A 243 12.89 -16.75 2.21
C ASP A 243 12.41 -15.29 1.99
N PRO A 244 11.07 -15.07 1.89
CA PRO A 244 10.51 -13.73 1.68
C PRO A 244 10.88 -12.72 2.78
N ARG A 245 10.97 -13.15 4.05
CA ARG A 245 11.37 -12.27 5.15
C ARG A 245 12.80 -11.76 4.98
N ARG A 246 13.72 -12.68 4.68
CA ARG A 246 15.16 -12.36 4.53
C ARG A 246 15.38 -11.42 3.35
N LEU A 247 14.78 -11.70 2.20
CA LEU A 247 14.92 -10.85 1.03
C LEU A 247 14.25 -9.49 1.24
N ALA A 248 13.04 -9.46 1.83
CA ALA A 248 12.39 -8.21 2.20
C ALA A 248 13.28 -7.36 3.11
N ALA A 249 13.93 -7.95 4.13
CA ALA A 249 14.81 -7.22 5.03
C ALA A 249 16.04 -6.62 4.34
N LYS A 250 16.58 -7.29 3.32
CA LYS A 250 17.71 -6.77 2.53
C LYS A 250 17.27 -5.61 1.64
N VAL A 251 16.11 -5.74 0.97
CA VAL A 251 15.54 -4.68 0.13
C VAL A 251 15.13 -3.48 1.00
N ALA A 252 14.44 -3.70 2.12
CA ALA A 252 14.06 -2.65 3.05
C ALA A 252 15.27 -1.85 3.55
N ARG A 253 16.36 -2.54 3.91
CA ARG A 253 17.60 -1.88 4.33
C ARG A 253 18.18 -0.99 3.23
N LEU A 254 18.18 -1.44 1.97
CA LEU A 254 18.63 -0.61 0.86
C LEU A 254 17.73 0.62 0.68
N VAL A 255 16.41 0.44 0.70
CA VAL A 255 15.44 1.52 0.47
C VAL A 255 15.47 2.54 1.61
N HIS A 256 15.44 2.07 2.87
CA HIS A 256 15.32 2.96 4.03
C HIS A 256 16.61 3.70 4.39
N HIS A 257 17.77 3.20 3.96
CA HIS A 257 19.08 3.81 4.27
C HIS A 257 19.80 4.32 3.01
N PHE A 258 19.10 4.41 1.87
CA PHE A 258 19.67 5.04 0.68
C PHE A 258 19.84 6.54 0.92
N PRO A 259 20.94 7.18 0.43
CA PRO A 259 21.15 8.61 0.66
C PRO A 259 19.98 9.46 0.14
N GLU A 260 19.39 10.30 0.99
CA GLU A 260 18.18 11.10 0.69
C GLU A 260 18.34 12.01 -0.53
N GLN A 261 19.55 12.49 -0.80
CA GLN A 261 19.86 13.33 -1.95
C GLN A 261 19.63 12.67 -3.33
N HIS A 262 19.45 11.37 -3.37
CA HIS A 262 19.19 10.61 -4.59
C HIS A 262 17.70 10.42 -4.87
N PHE A 263 16.84 10.70 -3.90
CA PHE A 263 15.40 10.60 -4.13
C PHE A 263 14.91 11.83 -4.93
N GLY A 264 13.99 11.60 -5.87
CA GLY A 264 13.26 12.66 -6.57
C GLY A 264 12.32 13.44 -5.65
N ALA A 265 11.15 13.87 -6.15
CA ALA A 265 10.16 14.56 -5.32
C ALA A 265 9.81 13.72 -4.08
N GLY A 266 9.94 14.33 -2.90
CA GLY A 266 9.57 13.69 -1.65
C GLY A 266 8.06 13.81 -1.38
N PRO A 267 7.46 12.92 -0.57
CA PRO A 267 6.02 12.92 -0.29
C PRO A 267 5.54 14.16 0.48
N PHE A 268 6.47 14.97 0.98
CA PHE A 268 6.20 16.16 1.79
C PHE A 268 6.72 17.46 1.15
N ALA A 269 7.19 17.42 -0.11
CA ALA A 269 7.81 18.56 -0.78
C ALA A 269 6.86 19.75 -1.10
N GLY A 270 5.54 19.58 -0.99
CA GLY A 270 4.54 20.63 -1.23
C GLY A 270 4.05 21.40 0.02
N GLY A 271 4.56 21.10 1.20
CA GLY A 271 4.20 21.77 2.46
C GLY A 271 5.31 22.69 2.95
N ASP A 272 5.01 23.97 3.07
CA ASP A 272 5.84 25.07 3.63
C ASP A 272 7.22 24.66 4.18
N ALA A 273 8.27 25.00 3.46
CA ALA A 273 9.68 24.87 3.85
C ALA A 273 10.08 25.77 5.06
N ARG A 274 9.17 25.97 6.04
CA ARG A 274 9.39 26.84 7.20
C ARG A 274 9.30 26.15 8.57
N LEU A 275 9.45 24.84 8.60
CA LEU A 275 9.62 24.11 9.88
C LEU A 275 10.98 23.40 9.99
N ASP A 276 11.97 23.85 9.23
CA ASP A 276 13.35 23.42 9.42
C ASP A 276 13.99 24.24 10.55
N GLY A 277 13.98 23.71 11.75
CA GLY A 277 14.64 24.37 12.88
C GLY A 277 14.89 23.54 14.12
N GLU A 278 14.30 22.36 14.26
CA GLU A 278 14.64 21.51 15.39
C GLU A 278 14.81 20.05 14.99
N ARG A 279 16.06 19.66 14.72
CA ARG A 279 16.46 18.26 14.81
C ARG A 279 16.27 17.81 16.24
N LEU A 280 15.24 16.99 16.47
CA LEU A 280 15.19 16.17 17.67
C LEU A 280 16.36 15.18 17.60
N THR A 281 17.47 15.53 18.25
CA THR A 281 18.51 14.56 18.52
C THR A 281 17.92 13.44 19.34
N PRO A 282 18.20 12.15 19.03
CA PRO A 282 17.83 11.06 19.92
C PRO A 282 18.54 11.27 21.25
N HIS A 283 17.79 11.60 22.29
CA HIS A 283 18.30 11.48 23.65
C HIS A 283 18.63 10.02 23.88
N HIS A 284 19.90 9.72 24.12
CA HIS A 284 20.32 8.50 24.80
C HIS A 284 19.52 8.41 26.10
N LEU A 285 18.66 7.43 26.20
CA LEU A 285 18.14 6.98 27.48
C LEU A 285 19.31 6.26 28.15
N ASP A 286 19.93 6.94 29.07
CA ASP A 286 20.92 6.40 29.97
C ASP A 286 20.20 5.47 30.96
N ASP A 287 20.50 4.19 30.90
CA ASP A 287 19.98 3.14 31.77
C ASP A 287 20.66 3.21 33.16
N THR A 288 20.36 4.25 33.94
CA THR A 288 20.68 4.24 35.36
C THR A 288 19.64 5.08 36.11
N HIS A 289 18.65 4.40 36.66
CA HIS A 289 17.95 4.65 37.94
C HIS A 289 16.54 4.01 37.92
N LEU A 290 16.52 2.70 38.11
CA LEU A 290 15.32 2.00 38.60
C LEU A 290 15.62 1.56 40.05
N ASP A 291 15.45 2.47 41.00
CA ASP A 291 15.20 2.13 42.40
C ASP A 291 14.47 3.31 43.05
N ASN A 292 13.14 3.22 43.04
CA ASN A 292 12.34 3.97 44.01
C ASN A 292 11.05 3.20 44.34
N PRO A 293 10.99 2.50 45.51
CA PRO A 293 9.79 1.80 45.93
C PRO A 293 8.99 2.74 46.85
N HIS A 294 8.00 3.47 46.32
CA HIS A 294 6.86 4.03 47.06
C HIS A 294 5.97 4.84 46.13
N LEU A 295 4.94 4.18 45.60
CA LEU A 295 3.68 4.83 45.23
C LEU A 295 2.54 3.89 45.58
N ASP A 296 1.87 4.26 46.66
CA ASP A 296 0.64 3.65 47.16
C ASP A 296 -0.45 3.65 46.09
N ASN A 297 -1.08 2.49 45.96
CA ASN A 297 -2.17 2.22 45.01
C ASN A 297 -3.51 2.53 45.72
N PRO A 298 -4.30 3.52 45.31
CA PRO A 298 -5.66 3.66 45.84
C PRO A 298 -6.58 2.64 45.17
N ARG A 299 -7.15 1.77 45.97
CA ARG A 299 -8.20 0.82 45.63
C ARG A 299 -9.41 1.56 45.05
N LEU A 300 -9.80 1.21 43.83
CA LEU A 300 -11.12 1.51 43.27
C LEU A 300 -12.08 0.41 43.73
N ASP A 301 -12.97 0.75 44.62
CA ASP A 301 -14.09 -0.09 45.03
C ASP A 301 -15.07 -0.24 43.85
N ASN A 302 -15.35 -1.48 43.50
CA ASN A 302 -16.31 -1.85 42.46
C ASN A 302 -17.65 -2.21 43.15
N PRO A 303 -18.75 -1.47 42.92
CA PRO A 303 -20.04 -1.86 43.47
C PRO A 303 -20.60 -3.05 42.69
N ARG A 304 -20.93 -4.11 43.44
CA ARG A 304 -21.67 -5.29 43.02
C ARG A 304 -23.03 -4.88 42.49
N LEU A 305 -23.35 -5.31 41.28
CA LEU A 305 -24.73 -5.34 40.77
C LEU A 305 -25.40 -6.61 41.27
N ASP A 306 -26.52 -6.39 41.90
CA ASP A 306 -27.38 -7.38 42.55
C ASP A 306 -28.21 -8.16 41.54
N ASP A 307 -28.16 -9.49 41.63
CA ASP A 307 -28.99 -10.42 40.91
C ASP A 307 -30.38 -10.46 41.54
N THR A 308 -31.38 -9.89 40.86
CA THR A 308 -32.78 -10.32 41.14
C THR A 308 -33.69 -10.20 39.93
N ARG A 309 -34.24 -11.37 39.54
CA ARG A 309 -35.55 -11.63 38.91
C ARG A 309 -35.74 -11.32 37.45
N LEU A 310 -35.77 -12.40 36.69
CA LEU A 310 -36.64 -12.58 35.52
C LEU A 310 -37.22 -13.99 35.59
N ASP A 311 -38.37 -14.11 36.23
CA ASP A 311 -39.33 -15.17 35.98
C ASP A 311 -40.60 -14.55 35.42
N ASP A 312 -41.29 -15.30 34.57
CA ASP A 312 -42.62 -15.11 33.99
C ASP A 312 -42.74 -14.22 32.76
N LEU A 313 -42.86 -14.92 31.62
CA LEU A 313 -44.03 -14.83 30.73
C LEU A 313 -43.94 -15.91 29.64
N THR A 314 -44.50 -17.09 29.99
CA THR A 314 -44.95 -18.09 29.01
C THR A 314 -46.35 -17.71 28.50
N GLY A 315 -46.54 -17.78 27.18
CA GLY A 315 -47.87 -17.66 26.58
C GLY A 315 -47.81 -17.77 25.06
N GLY A 316 -47.96 -18.98 24.51
CA GLY A 316 -48.22 -19.18 23.10
C GLY A 316 -49.64 -18.79 22.66
N PRO A 317 -50.02 -18.88 21.41
CA PRO A 317 -50.51 -20.19 20.91
C PRO A 317 -50.08 -20.57 19.47
N HIS A 318 -50.20 -21.86 19.24
CA HIS A 318 -50.21 -22.59 17.98
C HIS A 318 -51.10 -21.97 16.89
N HIS A 319 -50.63 -22.00 15.62
CA HIS A 319 -51.50 -22.35 14.49
C HIS A 319 -50.73 -23.08 13.41
N ASP A 320 -51.36 -24.11 13.04
CA ASP A 320 -51.16 -25.21 12.14
C ASP A 320 -51.16 -24.81 10.64
N GLY A 321 -50.36 -25.53 9.89
CA GLY A 321 -50.85 -26.19 8.69
C GLY A 321 -50.69 -25.53 7.31
N ARG A 322 -49.95 -26.26 6.52
CA ARG A 322 -50.18 -26.66 5.11
C ARG A 322 -49.18 -26.13 4.07
N GLN A 323 -48.52 -27.16 3.58
CA GLN A 323 -47.92 -27.33 2.26
C GLN A 323 -48.71 -26.66 1.10
N THR A 324 -48.01 -26.11 0.13
CA THR A 324 -48.32 -26.33 -1.27
C THR A 324 -47.04 -26.23 -2.11
N VAL A 325 -46.79 -27.31 -2.84
CA VAL A 325 -45.80 -27.49 -3.92
C VAL A 325 -46.36 -26.89 -5.21
N LEU A 326 -45.44 -26.66 -6.17
CA LEU A 326 -45.59 -26.34 -7.63
C LEU A 326 -45.30 -24.85 -7.97
N ALA A 327 -44.47 -24.50 -8.88
CA ALA A 327 -43.83 -25.05 -10.08
C ALA A 327 -42.50 -24.31 -10.33
#